data_cd024b18abff229d68e0fa76306b6ad4
#
_entry.id   cd024b18abff229d68e0fa76306b6ad4
#
_cell.length_a   1.000
_cell.length_b   1.000
_cell.length_c   1.000
_cell.angle_alpha   90.00
_cell.angle_beta   90.00
_cell.angle_gamma   90.00
#
_symmetry.space_group_name_H-M   'P 1'
#
loop_
_entity.id
_entity.type
_entity.pdbx_description
1 polymer ?
#
loop_
_entity_poly.entity_id
_entity_poly.type
_entity_poly.pdbx_seq_one_letter_code
_entity_poly.pdbx_strand_id
1 'polypeptide(L)'
;MRERGADLLNRSADVRALDDAHPAYDRILSELAPDEARILRLFANSGPQAAVDVRTWRPLDVGAQTVAPGLTMIGPRAGVRYIDRVPAYLNNLFRLGLIWFSHDPLDDLPAYQVLEAQPDVLGAMRSAGRARIVRRSILLTPFGTDFCALCLPATTAGFEAVAAEAAAAST
;
A
#
# COMPACT_ATOMS: atom_id res chain seq x y z
N MET A 1 -26.63 -8.94 18.55
CA MET A 1 -25.99 -8.98 17.20
C MET A 1 -27.04 -8.95 16.07
N ARG A 2 -28.05 -9.82 16.06
CA ARG A 2 -29.08 -9.83 15.01
C ARG A 2 -29.88 -8.52 14.90
N GLU A 3 -30.20 -7.87 16.02
CA GLU A 3 -30.86 -6.55 16.04
C GLU A 3 -30.02 -5.47 15.33
N ARG A 4 -28.73 -5.37 15.65
CA ARG A 4 -27.83 -4.43 14.98
C ARG A 4 -27.71 -4.70 13.46
N GLY A 5 -27.78 -5.97 13.06
CA GLY A 5 -27.84 -6.34 11.65
C GLY A 5 -29.16 -5.91 10.98
N ALA A 6 -30.27 -6.06 11.68
CA ALA A 6 -31.56 -5.59 11.21
C ALA A 6 -31.61 -4.06 11.06
N ASP A 7 -31.02 -3.33 12.00
CA ASP A 7 -30.94 -1.86 11.93
C ASP A 7 -30.10 -1.41 10.72
N LEU A 8 -28.98 -2.10 10.44
CA LEU A 8 -28.17 -1.82 9.25
C LEU A 8 -28.95 -2.05 7.96
N LEU A 9 -29.70 -3.15 7.88
CA LEU A 9 -30.54 -3.45 6.72
C LEU A 9 -31.68 -2.42 6.55
N ASN A 10 -32.29 -1.99 7.65
CA ASN A 10 -33.31 -0.95 7.60
C ASN A 10 -32.75 0.39 7.13
N ARG A 11 -31.55 0.76 7.60
CA ARG A 11 -30.85 1.98 7.12
C ARG A 11 -30.48 1.89 5.65
N SER A 12 -30.06 0.71 5.16
CA SER A 12 -29.73 0.52 3.75
C SER A 12 -30.94 0.65 2.81
N ALA A 13 -32.15 0.52 3.34
CA ALA A 13 -33.38 0.72 2.57
C ALA A 13 -33.82 2.20 2.49
N ASP A 14 -33.21 3.08 3.29
CA ASP A 14 -33.47 4.52 3.25
C ASP A 14 -32.65 5.19 2.16
N VAL A 15 -33.24 5.38 0.98
CA VAL A 15 -32.63 6.07 -0.17
C VAL A 15 -32.30 7.55 0.08
N ARG A 16 -32.66 8.12 1.22
CA ARG A 16 -32.36 9.50 1.60
C ARG A 16 -31.20 9.59 2.59
N ALA A 17 -30.77 8.46 3.14
CA ALA A 17 -29.58 8.41 4.00
C ALA A 17 -28.34 8.70 3.15
N LEU A 18 -27.74 9.86 3.34
CA LEU A 18 -26.44 10.20 2.77
C LEU A 18 -25.36 9.57 3.67
N ASP A 19 -24.72 8.52 3.19
CA ASP A 19 -23.50 7.97 3.81
C ASP A 19 -22.31 8.66 3.18
N ASP A 20 -21.85 9.77 3.77
CA ASP A 20 -20.75 10.57 3.24
C ASP A 20 -19.38 9.88 3.41
N ALA A 21 -19.24 8.97 4.36
CA ALA A 21 -18.00 8.23 4.60
C ALA A 21 -18.27 6.84 5.21
N HIS A 22 -17.47 5.86 4.83
CA HIS A 22 -17.59 4.52 5.42
C HIS A 22 -17.23 4.55 6.91
N PRO A 23 -18.08 3.97 7.81
CA PRO A 23 -17.90 4.06 9.27
C PRO A 23 -16.61 3.42 9.81
N ALA A 24 -15.89 2.63 9.00
CA ALA A 24 -14.60 2.07 9.37
C ALA A 24 -13.45 3.08 9.25
N TYR A 25 -13.61 4.21 8.57
CA TYR A 25 -12.50 5.11 8.24
C TYR A 25 -11.84 5.73 9.48
N ASP A 26 -12.61 6.18 10.46
CA ASP A 26 -12.07 6.72 11.72
C ASP A 26 -11.21 5.68 12.46
N ARG A 27 -11.68 4.44 12.48
CA ARG A 27 -10.92 3.35 13.08
C ARG A 27 -9.63 3.07 12.31
N ILE A 28 -9.70 3.01 10.98
CA ILE A 28 -8.52 2.81 10.12
C ILE A 28 -7.50 3.92 10.35
N LEU A 29 -7.92 5.19 10.38
CA LEU A 29 -7.04 6.32 10.67
C LEU A 29 -6.31 6.15 12.01
N SER A 30 -6.99 5.66 13.03
CA SER A 30 -6.38 5.41 14.35
C SER A 30 -5.40 4.23 14.39
N GLU A 31 -5.46 3.33 13.40
CA GLU A 31 -4.56 2.17 13.28
C GLU A 31 -3.38 2.42 12.32
N LEU A 32 -3.29 3.60 11.67
CA LEU A 32 -2.23 3.93 10.72
C LEU A 32 -1.02 4.56 11.40
N ALA A 33 0.17 4.09 11.02
CA ALA A 33 1.40 4.80 11.30
C ALA A 33 1.59 6.00 10.33
N PRO A 34 2.31 7.09 10.74
CA PRO A 34 2.55 8.24 9.85
C PRO A 34 3.24 7.88 8.53
N ASP A 35 4.14 6.89 8.53
CA ASP A 35 4.81 6.43 7.31
C ASP A 35 3.87 5.64 6.38
N GLU A 36 2.85 4.96 6.92
CA GLU A 36 1.81 4.29 6.14
C GLU A 36 0.93 5.29 5.39
N ALA A 37 0.61 6.43 6.02
CA ALA A 37 -0.09 7.51 5.33
C ALA A 37 0.73 8.09 4.16
N ARG A 38 2.06 8.16 4.27
CA ARG A 38 2.95 8.54 3.15
C ARG A 38 2.91 7.52 2.02
N ILE A 39 2.88 6.24 2.35
CA ILE A 39 2.76 5.15 1.37
C ILE A 39 1.41 5.25 0.65
N LEU A 40 0.30 5.41 1.36
CA LEU A 40 -1.02 5.60 0.76
C LEU A 40 -1.07 6.81 -0.16
N ARG A 41 -0.47 7.94 0.25
CA ARG A 41 -0.36 9.13 -0.60
C ARG A 41 0.46 8.87 -1.88
N LEU A 42 1.54 8.08 -1.80
CA LEU A 42 2.28 7.66 -2.99
C LEU A 42 1.37 6.89 -3.95
N PHE A 43 0.59 5.94 -3.46
CA PHE A 43 -0.35 5.20 -4.30
C PHE A 43 -1.43 6.09 -4.90
N ALA A 44 -2.01 7.01 -4.13
CA ALA A 44 -3.04 7.93 -4.60
C ALA A 44 -2.54 8.85 -5.72
N ASN A 45 -1.26 9.30 -5.63
CA ASN A 45 -0.69 10.26 -6.58
C ASN A 45 -0.01 9.59 -7.78
N SER A 46 0.58 8.41 -7.59
CA SER A 46 1.43 7.74 -8.60
C SER A 46 0.87 6.40 -9.07
N GLY A 47 -0.29 5.98 -8.57
CA GLY A 47 -0.91 4.72 -8.94
C GLY A 47 -0.16 3.48 -8.44
N PRO A 48 -0.40 2.33 -9.07
CA PRO A 48 0.23 1.06 -8.70
C PRO A 48 1.76 1.12 -8.71
N GLN A 49 2.39 0.35 -7.83
CA GLN A 49 3.84 0.32 -7.65
C GLN A 49 4.42 -1.04 -8.03
N ALA A 50 5.59 -1.03 -8.69
CA ALA A 50 6.32 -2.24 -9.03
C ALA A 50 6.86 -2.94 -7.76
N ALA A 51 6.78 -4.26 -7.76
CA ALA A 51 7.40 -5.13 -6.79
C ALA A 51 8.01 -6.35 -7.48
N VAL A 52 8.98 -6.99 -6.86
CA VAL A 52 9.58 -8.21 -7.40
C VAL A 52 9.80 -9.24 -6.29
N ASP A 53 9.64 -10.51 -6.66
CA ASP A 53 10.10 -11.63 -5.85
C ASP A 53 11.37 -12.20 -6.47
N VAL A 54 12.38 -12.45 -5.66
CA VAL A 54 13.54 -13.26 -6.06
C VAL A 54 13.29 -14.70 -5.67
N ARG A 55 13.30 -15.60 -6.65
CA ARG A 55 13.07 -17.04 -6.46
C ARG A 55 14.24 -17.85 -6.97
N THR A 56 14.49 -19.03 -6.37
CA THR A 56 15.44 -19.97 -6.93
C THR A 56 14.94 -20.42 -8.31
N TRP A 57 15.87 -20.50 -9.25
CA TRP A 57 15.54 -21.08 -10.56
C TRP A 57 15.46 -22.60 -10.48
N ARG A 58 14.35 -23.21 -10.90
CA ARG A 58 14.17 -24.64 -11.01
C ARG A 58 13.47 -24.98 -12.34
N PRO A 59 13.83 -26.10 -13.00
CA PRO A 59 13.08 -26.55 -14.17
C PRO A 59 11.61 -26.75 -13.83
N LEU A 60 10.72 -26.27 -14.69
CA LEU A 60 9.26 -26.33 -14.52
C LEU A 60 8.73 -25.72 -13.20
N ASP A 61 9.54 -24.90 -12.53
CA ASP A 61 9.22 -24.27 -11.23
C ASP A 61 8.94 -25.25 -10.07
N VAL A 62 9.15 -26.53 -10.27
CA VAL A 62 8.90 -27.56 -9.25
C VAL A 62 9.94 -27.41 -8.13
N GLY A 63 9.46 -27.12 -6.91
CA GLY A 63 10.32 -26.93 -5.75
C GLY A 63 11.09 -25.59 -5.74
N ALA A 64 10.71 -24.61 -6.57
CA ALA A 64 11.28 -23.28 -6.50
C ALA A 64 10.88 -22.58 -5.20
N GLN A 65 11.87 -22.05 -4.49
CA GLN A 65 11.65 -21.32 -3.23
C GLN A 65 11.76 -19.81 -3.45
N THR A 66 10.95 -19.04 -2.73
CA THR A 66 11.10 -17.59 -2.67
C THR A 66 12.22 -17.26 -1.69
N VAL A 67 13.24 -16.57 -2.18
CA VAL A 67 14.42 -16.15 -1.41
C VAL A 67 14.18 -14.78 -0.79
N ALA A 68 13.63 -13.86 -1.57
CA ALA A 68 13.26 -12.53 -1.09
C ALA A 68 11.95 -12.12 -1.75
N PRO A 69 10.83 -12.08 -1.00
CA PRO A 69 9.52 -11.66 -1.50
C PRO A 69 9.36 -10.14 -1.43
N GLY A 70 8.62 -9.58 -2.38
CA GLY A 70 8.04 -8.24 -2.27
C GLY A 70 9.04 -7.09 -2.19
N LEU A 71 10.22 -7.24 -2.79
CA LEU A 71 11.17 -6.12 -2.90
C LEU A 71 10.58 -5.00 -3.74
N THR A 72 10.70 -3.75 -3.28
CA THR A 72 10.01 -2.61 -3.90
C THR A 72 10.70 -1.28 -3.58
N MET A 73 10.48 -0.28 -4.43
CA MET A 73 10.94 1.11 -4.22
C MET A 73 9.94 1.99 -3.47
N ILE A 74 8.86 1.43 -2.92
CA ILE A 74 7.81 2.19 -2.22
C ILE A 74 8.39 3.03 -1.08
N GLY A 75 9.26 2.46 -0.26
CA GLY A 75 9.86 3.16 0.87
C GLY A 75 10.57 4.46 0.48
N PRO A 76 11.60 4.41 -0.36
CA PRO A 76 12.29 5.61 -0.85
C PRO A 76 11.36 6.58 -1.59
N ARG A 77 10.45 6.07 -2.43
CA ARG A 77 9.52 6.90 -3.21
C ARG A 77 8.49 7.62 -2.34
N ALA A 78 8.00 6.98 -1.29
CA ALA A 78 7.07 7.59 -0.34
C ALA A 78 7.77 8.50 0.67
N GLY A 79 9.10 8.48 0.75
CA GLY A 79 9.88 9.22 1.72
C GLY A 79 9.62 8.77 3.16
N VAL A 80 9.46 7.46 3.38
CA VAL A 80 9.28 6.92 4.73
C VAL A 80 10.56 7.10 5.55
N ARG A 81 10.40 7.30 6.85
CA ARG A 81 11.55 7.47 7.76
C ARG A 81 12.24 6.16 8.10
N TYR A 82 11.50 5.07 8.16
CA TYR A 82 12.01 3.75 8.55
C TYR A 82 11.86 2.75 7.40
N ILE A 83 12.85 2.72 6.52
CA ILE A 83 12.86 1.87 5.31
C ILE A 83 12.77 0.37 5.67
N ASP A 84 13.43 -0.04 6.73
CA ASP A 84 13.41 -1.42 7.24
C ASP A 84 12.01 -1.89 7.68
N ARG A 85 11.10 -0.97 7.98
CA ARG A 85 9.72 -1.25 8.38
C ARG A 85 8.73 -1.30 7.23
N VAL A 86 9.13 -0.99 6.01
CA VAL A 86 8.23 -0.99 4.84
C VAL A 86 7.46 -2.30 4.68
N PRO A 87 8.06 -3.50 4.84
CA PRO A 87 7.28 -4.74 4.78
C PRO A 87 6.17 -4.83 5.84
N ALA A 88 6.43 -4.36 7.05
CA ALA A 88 5.43 -4.33 8.13
C ALA A 88 4.31 -3.33 7.81
N TYR A 89 4.64 -2.15 7.29
CA TYR A 89 3.67 -1.15 6.85
C TYR A 89 2.77 -1.69 5.73
N LEU A 90 3.34 -2.31 4.70
CA LEU A 90 2.57 -2.90 3.62
C LEU A 90 1.65 -4.03 4.11
N ASN A 91 2.12 -4.85 5.05
CA ASN A 91 1.28 -5.88 5.67
C ASN A 91 0.12 -5.29 6.47
N ASN A 92 0.34 -4.20 7.21
CA ASN A 92 -0.74 -3.52 7.93
C ASN A 92 -1.75 -2.90 6.95
N LEU A 93 -1.30 -2.20 5.91
CA LEU A 93 -2.18 -1.65 4.88
C LEU A 93 -3.00 -2.73 4.16
N PHE A 94 -2.40 -3.89 3.90
CA PHE A 94 -3.11 -5.05 3.35
C PHE A 94 -4.14 -5.61 4.34
N ARG A 95 -3.78 -5.76 5.62
CA ARG A 95 -4.70 -6.20 6.69
C ARG A 95 -5.92 -5.27 6.81
N LEU A 96 -5.71 -3.96 6.64
CA LEU A 96 -6.76 -2.96 6.66
C LEU A 96 -7.61 -2.94 5.38
N GLY A 97 -7.26 -3.74 4.37
CA GLY A 97 -7.98 -3.81 3.11
C GLY A 97 -7.73 -2.60 2.19
N LEU A 98 -6.70 -1.80 2.44
CA LEU A 98 -6.40 -0.59 1.67
C LEU A 98 -5.58 -0.87 0.42
N ILE A 99 -4.73 -1.90 0.45
CA ILE A 99 -3.90 -2.33 -0.69
C ILE A 99 -4.04 -3.82 -0.93
N TRP A 100 -3.66 -4.26 -2.13
CA TRP A 100 -3.39 -5.67 -2.40
C TRP A 100 -2.08 -5.89 -3.16
N PHE A 101 -1.57 -7.11 -2.96
CA PHE A 101 -0.41 -7.63 -3.67
C PHE A 101 -0.90 -8.41 -4.89
N SER A 102 -0.67 -7.87 -6.09
CA SER A 102 -1.06 -8.53 -7.34
C SER A 102 0.04 -9.44 -7.86
N HIS A 103 -0.39 -10.54 -8.45
CA HIS A 103 0.49 -11.43 -9.23
C HIS A 103 0.81 -10.87 -10.62
N ASP A 104 0.04 -9.92 -11.10
CA ASP A 104 0.20 -9.34 -12.41
C ASP A 104 1.23 -8.21 -12.38
N PRO A 105 2.19 -8.18 -13.30
CA PRO A 105 3.12 -7.07 -13.43
C PRO A 105 2.40 -5.82 -14.01
N LEU A 106 2.98 -4.66 -13.76
CA LEU A 106 2.60 -3.43 -14.43
C LEU A 106 3.15 -3.43 -15.86
N ASP A 107 2.48 -2.69 -16.74
CA ASP A 107 3.02 -2.37 -18.07
C ASP A 107 3.97 -1.15 -18.00
N ASP A 108 4.97 -1.25 -17.11
CA ASP A 108 5.99 -0.22 -16.86
C ASP A 108 7.37 -0.91 -16.75
N LEU A 109 7.92 -1.27 -17.89
CA LEU A 109 9.24 -1.91 -17.95
C LEU A 109 10.35 -1.06 -17.32
N PRO A 110 10.44 0.26 -17.52
CA PRO A 110 11.43 1.11 -16.87
C PRO A 110 11.40 1.02 -15.35
N ALA A 111 10.22 0.99 -14.71
CA ALA A 111 10.10 0.86 -13.26
C ALA A 111 10.72 -0.46 -12.75
N TYR A 112 10.50 -1.56 -13.47
CA TYR A 112 11.13 -2.84 -13.13
C TYR A 112 12.63 -2.82 -13.34
N GLN A 113 13.15 -2.23 -14.41
CA GLN A 113 14.59 -2.13 -14.66
C GLN A 113 15.30 -1.38 -13.52
N VAL A 114 14.73 -0.29 -13.04
CA VAL A 114 15.27 0.47 -11.90
C VAL A 114 15.23 -0.36 -10.63
N LEU A 115 14.12 -1.07 -10.36
CA LEU A 115 13.95 -1.91 -9.18
C LEU A 115 14.92 -3.12 -9.21
N GLU A 116 15.02 -3.80 -10.34
CA GLU A 116 15.88 -4.98 -10.53
C GLU A 116 17.38 -4.64 -10.38
N ALA A 117 17.76 -3.38 -10.60
CA ALA A 117 19.13 -2.89 -10.40
C ALA A 117 19.46 -2.49 -8.96
N GLN A 118 18.50 -2.55 -8.04
CA GLN A 118 18.72 -2.17 -6.64
C GLN A 118 19.65 -3.16 -5.92
N PRO A 119 20.49 -2.69 -4.97
CA PRO A 119 21.44 -3.52 -4.25
C PRO A 119 20.84 -4.70 -3.51
N ASP A 120 19.64 -4.54 -2.95
CA ASP A 120 18.91 -5.59 -2.23
C ASP A 120 18.43 -6.70 -3.16
N VAL A 121 17.89 -6.35 -4.34
CA VAL A 121 17.51 -7.32 -5.38
C VAL A 121 18.74 -8.07 -5.88
N LEU A 122 19.81 -7.33 -6.23
CA LEU A 122 21.08 -7.95 -6.69
C LEU A 122 21.73 -8.81 -5.60
N GLY A 123 21.62 -8.41 -4.34
CA GLY A 123 22.07 -9.18 -3.19
C GLY A 123 21.29 -10.50 -3.04
N ALA A 124 19.98 -10.44 -3.12
CA ALA A 124 19.10 -11.61 -3.08
C ALA A 124 19.39 -12.58 -4.25
N MET A 125 19.58 -12.05 -5.45
CA MET A 125 19.95 -12.85 -6.63
C MET A 125 21.27 -13.59 -6.42
N ARG A 126 22.29 -12.91 -5.89
CA ARG A 126 23.60 -13.55 -5.59
C ARG A 126 23.47 -14.62 -4.53
N SER A 127 22.69 -14.37 -3.47
CA SER A 127 22.47 -15.33 -2.38
C SER A 127 21.77 -16.61 -2.84
N ALA A 128 20.87 -16.48 -3.82
CA ALA A 128 20.12 -17.60 -4.36
C ALA A 128 20.94 -18.47 -5.34
N GLY A 129 22.09 -18.01 -5.82
CA GLY A 129 22.90 -18.65 -6.84
C GLY A 129 22.22 -18.64 -8.20
N ARG A 130 21.51 -19.72 -8.57
CA ARG A 130 20.62 -19.70 -9.75
C ARG A 130 19.26 -19.16 -9.34
N ALA A 131 18.99 -17.91 -9.68
CA ALA A 131 17.77 -17.21 -9.33
C ALA A 131 17.04 -16.68 -10.56
N ARG A 132 15.76 -16.38 -10.38
CA ARG A 132 14.95 -15.59 -11.31
C ARG A 132 14.17 -14.53 -10.56
N ILE A 133 13.87 -13.46 -11.26
CA ILE A 133 12.98 -12.40 -10.78
C ILE A 133 11.57 -12.70 -11.28
N VAL A 134 10.60 -12.58 -10.39
CA VAL A 134 9.17 -12.63 -10.72
C VAL A 134 8.60 -11.25 -10.43
N ARG A 135 8.17 -10.57 -11.50
CA ARG A 135 7.57 -9.24 -11.41
C ARG A 135 6.17 -9.32 -10.82
N ARG A 136 5.86 -8.38 -9.96
CA ARG A 136 4.60 -8.23 -9.21
C ARG A 136 4.19 -6.77 -9.21
N SER A 137 3.00 -6.49 -8.71
CA SER A 137 2.60 -5.13 -8.41
C SER A 137 1.86 -5.02 -7.08
N ILE A 138 1.85 -3.82 -6.52
CA ILE A 138 1.07 -3.47 -5.33
C ILE A 138 0.19 -2.30 -5.72
N LEU A 139 -1.10 -2.36 -5.37
CA LEU A 139 -2.08 -1.35 -5.77
C LEU A 139 -3.09 -1.08 -4.67
N LEU A 140 -3.75 0.08 -4.72
CA LEU A 140 -4.90 0.34 -3.86
C LEU A 140 -6.05 -0.61 -4.22
N THR A 141 -6.80 -1.00 -3.20
CA THR A 141 -8.13 -1.58 -3.41
C THR A 141 -9.11 -0.48 -3.78
N PRO A 142 -10.31 -0.78 -4.33
CA PRO A 142 -11.37 0.22 -4.45
C PRO A 142 -11.67 0.91 -3.11
N PHE A 143 -11.76 0.16 -2.02
CA PHE A 143 -11.93 0.70 -0.67
C PHE A 143 -10.77 1.61 -0.23
N GLY A 144 -9.53 1.24 -0.58
CA GLY A 144 -8.34 2.07 -0.31
C GLY A 144 -8.32 3.34 -1.14
N THR A 145 -8.85 3.30 -2.37
CA THR A 145 -8.98 4.49 -3.22
C THR A 145 -9.96 5.48 -2.61
N ASP A 146 -11.14 5.01 -2.20
CA ASP A 146 -12.15 5.83 -1.55
C ASP A 146 -11.65 6.40 -0.21
N PHE A 147 -10.97 5.57 0.58
CA PHE A 147 -10.32 6.00 1.81
C PHE A 147 -9.32 7.15 1.56
N CYS A 148 -8.44 6.99 0.60
CA CYS A 148 -7.45 8.04 0.27
C CYS A 148 -8.12 9.33 -0.18
N ALA A 149 -9.17 9.24 -1.01
CA ALA A 149 -9.89 10.40 -1.53
C ALA A 149 -10.59 11.20 -0.43
N LEU A 150 -11.12 10.52 0.58
CA LEU A 150 -11.89 11.15 1.66
C LEU A 150 -11.03 11.54 2.88
N CYS A 151 -10.00 10.74 3.20
CA CYS A 151 -9.27 10.87 4.47
C CYS A 151 -7.88 11.50 4.34
N LEU A 152 -7.29 11.53 3.14
CA LEU A 152 -5.95 12.06 2.95
C LEU A 152 -5.96 13.32 2.09
N PRO A 153 -5.21 14.38 2.47
CA PRO A 153 -5.10 15.60 1.65
C PRO A 153 -4.41 15.29 0.32
N ALA A 154 -5.01 15.75 -0.77
CA ALA A 154 -4.60 15.44 -2.14
C ALA A 154 -3.21 15.99 -2.53
N THR A 155 -2.74 17.05 -1.86
CA THR A 155 -1.48 17.74 -2.20
C THR A 155 -0.63 18.04 -0.97
N THR A 156 0.69 18.22 -1.19
CA THR A 156 1.63 18.68 -0.16
C THR A 156 1.23 20.07 0.40
N ALA A 157 0.65 20.93 -0.42
CA ALA A 157 0.15 22.25 0.00
C ALA A 157 -1.00 22.14 1.02
N GLY A 158 -1.89 21.15 0.87
CA GLY A 158 -2.92 20.84 1.87
C GLY A 158 -2.33 20.36 3.19
N PHE A 159 -1.22 19.65 3.15
CA PHE A 159 -0.54 19.17 4.35
C PHE A 159 0.16 20.33 5.11
N GLU A 160 0.78 21.25 4.39
CA GLU A 160 1.40 22.46 4.99
C GLU A 160 0.34 23.38 5.59
N ALA A 161 -0.82 23.52 4.97
CA ALA A 161 -1.94 24.30 5.50
C ALA A 161 -2.50 23.71 6.79
N VAL A 162 -2.73 22.39 6.83
CA VAL A 162 -3.22 21.68 8.02
C VAL A 162 -2.17 21.69 9.15
N ALA A 163 -0.88 21.58 8.81
CA ALA A 163 0.20 21.67 9.79
C ALA A 163 0.34 23.08 10.37
N ALA A 164 0.15 24.11 9.54
CA ALA A 164 0.15 25.52 9.96
C ALA A 164 -1.05 25.83 10.86
N GLU A 165 -2.23 25.31 10.54
CA GLU A 165 -3.45 25.50 11.34
C GLU A 165 -3.36 24.78 12.70
N ALA A 166 -2.80 23.56 12.74
CA ALA A 166 -2.55 22.82 13.98
C ALA A 166 -1.51 23.51 14.87
N ALA A 167 -0.48 24.11 14.30
CA ALA A 167 0.51 24.90 15.01
C ALA A 167 -0.07 26.20 15.58
N ALA A 168 -0.96 26.85 14.84
CA ALA A 168 -1.66 28.08 15.28
C ALA A 168 -2.68 27.81 16.40
N ALA A 169 -3.30 26.64 16.42
CA ALA A 169 -4.25 26.24 17.47
C ALA A 169 -3.60 25.82 18.78
N SER A 170 -2.25 25.62 18.80
CA SER A 170 -1.48 25.20 19.98
C SER A 170 -0.76 26.37 20.68
N THR A 171 -0.98 27.61 20.24
CA THR A 171 -0.45 28.86 20.81
C THR A 171 -1.55 29.62 21.52
#